data_97d704c70d67b177b82b39c0baf35b3a
#
_entry.id   97d704c70d67b177b82b39c0baf35b3a
#
_cell.length_a   1.000
_cell.length_b   1.000
_cell.length_c   1.000
_cell.angle_alpha   90.00
_cell.angle_beta   90.00
_cell.angle_gamma   90.00
#
_symmetry.space_group_name_H-M   'P 1'
#
loop_
_entity.id
_entity.type
_entity.pdbx_description
1 polymer ?
#
loop_
_entity_poly.entity_id
_entity_poly.type
_entity_poly.pdbx_seq_one_letter_code
_entity_poly.pdbx_strand_id
1 'polypeptide(L)'
;MSTICAISTPYGSGGIAIVRVSGESAIQIVDSLFQGRKSLMEAGAYTIHYGELIKPVDDEVLDQVLVSIFRAPHSFTGEDVLEIACHGSLYIQQTLLQWLVDAGCQLAKAGEFT
;
A
#
# COMPACT_ATOMS: atom_id res chain seq x y z
N MET A 1 8.90 9.57 -12.54
CA MET A 1 7.43 9.35 -12.58
C MET A 1 6.91 9.21 -11.16
N SER A 2 5.71 9.70 -10.94
CA SER A 2 5.12 9.68 -9.60
C SER A 2 4.69 8.28 -9.21
N THR A 3 4.87 7.97 -7.92
CA THR A 3 4.25 6.78 -7.34
C THR A 3 2.85 7.18 -6.88
N ILE A 4 1.85 6.41 -7.27
CA ILE A 4 0.45 6.74 -7.03
C ILE A 4 -0.20 5.73 -6.10
N CYS A 5 -1.24 6.15 -5.39
CA CYS A 5 -2.01 5.26 -4.51
C CYS A 5 -3.49 5.56 -4.63
N ALA A 6 -4.30 4.55 -4.41
CA ALA A 6 -5.76 4.66 -4.43
C ALA A 6 -6.39 3.47 -3.72
N ILE A 7 -7.61 3.67 -3.22
CA ILE A 7 -8.44 2.57 -2.74
C ILE A 7 -8.95 1.84 -3.98
N SER A 8 -8.70 0.52 -4.06
CA SER A 8 -9.11 -0.27 -5.21
C SER A 8 -10.38 -1.07 -4.98
N THR A 9 -10.87 -1.15 -3.74
CA THR A 9 -12.18 -1.73 -3.42
C THR A 9 -13.26 -0.65 -3.53
N PRO A 10 -14.56 -1.04 -3.61
CA PRO A 10 -15.62 -0.04 -3.65
C PRO A 10 -15.57 0.90 -2.45
N TYR A 11 -15.86 2.18 -2.69
CA TYR A 11 -15.85 3.18 -1.64
C TYR A 11 -16.91 2.86 -0.58
N GLY A 12 -16.56 3.11 0.68
CA GLY A 12 -17.45 2.88 1.81
C GLY A 12 -16.81 1.91 2.80
N SER A 13 -17.49 1.65 3.90
CA SER A 13 -17.02 0.68 4.88
C SER A 13 -17.43 -0.72 4.46
N GLY A 14 -16.60 -1.70 4.80
CA GLY A 14 -16.85 -3.10 4.50
C GLY A 14 -15.95 -3.95 5.38
N GLY A 15 -15.87 -5.27 5.11
CA GLY A 15 -15.01 -6.16 5.88
C GLY A 15 -13.55 -5.90 5.61
N ILE A 16 -13.18 -5.79 4.35
CA ILE A 16 -11.80 -5.60 3.92
C ILE A 16 -11.75 -4.53 2.85
N ALA A 17 -10.73 -3.68 2.92
CA ALA A 17 -10.43 -2.73 1.85
C ALA A 17 -9.03 -3.02 1.32
N ILE A 18 -8.82 -2.73 0.04
CA ILE A 18 -7.52 -2.87 -0.59
C ILE A 18 -7.08 -1.50 -1.07
N VAL A 19 -5.89 -1.09 -0.66
CA VAL A 19 -5.24 0.12 -1.13
C VAL A 19 -4.10 -0.30 -2.03
N ARG A 20 -4.09 0.21 -3.26
CA ARG A 20 -3.07 -0.13 -4.25
C ARG A 20 -2.07 1.01 -4.37
N VAL A 21 -0.78 0.64 -4.43
CA VAL A 21 0.32 1.58 -4.60
C VAL A 21 1.13 1.14 -5.80
N SER A 22 1.34 2.03 -6.77
CA SER A 22 2.04 1.67 -8.00
C SER A 22 3.08 2.74 -8.35
N GLY A 23 4.26 2.29 -8.72
CA GLY A 23 5.31 3.19 -9.18
C GLY A 23 6.69 2.72 -8.80
N GLU A 24 7.67 3.48 -9.22
CA GLU A 24 9.07 3.15 -9.03
C GLU A 24 9.46 3.06 -7.56
N SER A 25 8.86 3.91 -6.71
CA SER A 25 9.14 3.97 -5.29
C SER A 25 8.10 3.24 -4.43
N ALA A 26 7.20 2.45 -5.05
CA ALA A 26 6.08 1.85 -4.33
C ALA A 26 6.54 0.96 -3.17
N ILE A 27 7.50 0.06 -3.43
CA ILE A 27 7.95 -0.87 -2.40
C ILE A 27 8.63 -0.11 -1.26
N GLN A 28 9.50 0.84 -1.58
CA GLN A 28 10.20 1.62 -0.58
C GLN A 28 9.24 2.42 0.30
N ILE A 29 8.24 3.04 -0.30
CA ILE A 29 7.28 3.86 0.44
C ILE A 29 6.46 2.99 1.39
N VAL A 30 5.92 1.87 0.90
CA VAL A 30 5.12 0.99 1.75
C VAL A 30 5.98 0.38 2.84
N ASP A 31 7.21 -0.02 2.51
CA ASP A 31 8.12 -0.61 3.49
C ASP A 31 8.41 0.35 4.65
N SER A 32 8.46 1.66 4.38
CA SER A 32 8.70 2.66 5.42
C SER A 32 7.56 2.72 6.45
N LEU A 33 6.39 2.20 6.10
CA LEU A 33 5.22 2.19 6.98
C LEU A 33 4.85 0.78 7.46
N PHE A 34 5.66 -0.23 7.13
CA PHE A 34 5.31 -1.62 7.35
C PHE A 34 6.32 -2.28 8.30
N GLN A 35 5.81 -3.01 9.28
CA GLN A 35 6.64 -3.82 10.16
C GLN A 35 6.13 -5.26 10.15
N GLY A 36 6.93 -6.15 9.57
CA GLY A 36 6.66 -7.58 9.49
C GLY A 36 7.91 -8.37 9.79
N ARG A 37 7.95 -9.62 9.34
CA ARG A 37 9.09 -10.51 9.61
C ARG A 37 10.36 -10.06 8.92
N LYS A 38 10.24 -9.43 7.76
CA LYS A 38 11.38 -8.91 7.00
C LYS A 38 10.95 -7.68 6.20
N SER A 39 11.93 -6.96 5.70
CA SER A 39 11.69 -5.80 4.87
C SER A 39 11.02 -6.21 3.56
N LEU A 40 10.04 -5.42 3.11
CA LEU A 40 9.42 -5.64 1.81
C LEU A 40 10.41 -5.46 0.67
N MET A 41 11.48 -4.72 0.88
CA MET A 41 12.52 -4.53 -0.13
C MET A 41 13.22 -5.83 -0.50
N GLU A 42 13.24 -6.79 0.43
CA GLU A 42 13.88 -8.08 0.22
C GLU A 42 12.91 -9.14 -0.28
N ALA A 43 11.62 -8.81 -0.39
CA ALA A 43 10.58 -9.76 -0.77
C ALA A 43 10.57 -10.00 -2.27
N GLY A 44 10.28 -11.23 -2.67
CA GLY A 44 10.15 -11.57 -4.09
C GLY A 44 8.81 -11.14 -4.65
N ALA A 45 8.70 -11.22 -5.99
CA ALA A 45 7.43 -10.96 -6.67
C ALA A 45 6.42 -12.06 -6.33
N TYR A 46 5.15 -11.69 -6.35
CA TYR A 46 4.03 -12.60 -6.10
C TYR A 46 4.07 -13.22 -4.71
N THR A 47 4.50 -12.44 -3.72
CA THR A 47 4.51 -12.88 -2.32
C THR A 47 3.57 -12.01 -1.51
N ILE A 48 3.08 -12.57 -0.39
CA ILE A 48 2.18 -11.89 0.53
C ILE A 48 2.83 -11.86 1.91
N HIS A 49 2.77 -10.71 2.57
CA HIS A 49 3.43 -10.51 3.85
C HIS A 49 2.47 -9.96 4.88
N TYR A 50 2.42 -10.62 6.03
CA TYR A 50 1.63 -10.17 7.16
C TYR A 50 2.47 -9.25 8.03
N GLY A 51 1.87 -8.17 8.51
CA GLY A 51 2.53 -7.26 9.43
C GLY A 51 1.61 -6.13 9.86
N GLU A 52 2.22 -5.10 10.41
CA GLU A 52 1.49 -3.93 10.91
C GLU A 52 1.88 -2.69 10.12
N LEU A 53 0.91 -1.80 9.92
CA LEU A 53 1.19 -0.47 9.41
C LEU A 53 1.51 0.41 10.60
N ILE A 54 2.71 0.97 10.61
CA ILE A 54 3.24 1.73 11.72
C ILE A 54 3.74 3.08 11.22
N LYS A 55 3.39 4.15 11.95
CA LYS A 55 3.88 5.49 11.65
C LYS A 55 5.26 5.65 12.26
N PRO A 56 6.31 5.90 11.46
CA PRO A 56 7.69 5.92 11.97
C PRO A 56 7.96 6.95 13.07
N VAL A 57 7.24 8.06 13.06
CA VAL A 57 7.49 9.17 13.99
C VAL A 57 7.20 8.79 15.44
N ASP A 58 6.14 8.02 15.68
CA ASP A 58 5.68 7.74 17.04
C ASP A 58 5.30 6.28 17.27
N ASP A 59 5.62 5.39 16.32
CA ASP A 59 5.29 3.97 16.36
C ASP A 59 3.79 3.71 16.52
N GLU A 60 2.96 4.64 16.07
CA GLU A 60 1.51 4.44 16.09
C GLU A 60 1.12 3.34 15.12
N VAL A 61 0.41 2.32 15.62
CA VAL A 61 -0.07 1.21 14.81
C VAL A 61 -1.44 1.55 14.28
N LEU A 62 -1.59 1.55 12.95
CA LEU A 62 -2.89 1.80 12.31
C LEU A 62 -3.71 0.53 12.23
N ASP A 63 -3.11 -0.57 11.73
CA ASP A 63 -3.84 -1.80 11.48
C ASP A 63 -2.86 -2.94 11.24
N GLN A 64 -3.38 -4.17 11.37
CA GLN A 64 -2.69 -5.37 10.91
C GLN A 64 -3.12 -5.62 9.48
N VAL A 65 -2.16 -5.89 8.59
CA VAL A 65 -2.43 -5.93 7.15
C VAL A 65 -1.73 -7.10 6.48
N LEU A 66 -2.19 -7.40 5.27
CA LEU A 66 -1.48 -8.28 4.34
C LEU A 66 -1.05 -7.42 3.16
N VAL A 67 0.24 -7.49 2.82
CA VAL A 67 0.79 -6.76 1.69
C VAL A 67 1.19 -7.74 0.60
N SER A 68 0.61 -7.59 -0.58
CA SER A 68 0.93 -8.39 -1.76
C SER A 68 1.84 -7.58 -2.66
N ILE A 69 2.89 -8.22 -3.19
CA ILE A 69 3.90 -7.55 -4.01
C ILE A 69 3.89 -8.08 -5.43
N PHE A 70 3.83 -7.17 -6.39
CA PHE A 70 3.90 -7.47 -7.83
C PHE A 70 5.04 -6.63 -8.42
N ARG A 71 6.14 -7.28 -8.78
CA ARG A 71 7.32 -6.56 -9.28
C ARG A 71 7.25 -6.38 -10.79
N ALA A 72 7.74 -5.22 -11.25
CA ALA A 72 7.90 -4.94 -12.67
C ALA A 72 8.79 -6.02 -13.33
N PRO A 73 8.56 -6.34 -14.62
CA PRO A 73 7.50 -5.81 -15.49
C PRO A 73 6.20 -6.61 -15.40
N HIS A 74 6.14 -7.69 -14.61
CA HIS A 74 4.99 -8.58 -14.53
C HIS A 74 4.02 -8.11 -13.44
N SER A 75 3.34 -6.99 -13.69
CA SER A 75 2.40 -6.39 -12.76
C SER A 75 1.25 -5.77 -13.54
N PHE A 76 0.26 -5.25 -12.81
CA PHE A 76 -0.93 -4.64 -13.42
C PHE A 76 -0.60 -3.42 -14.27
N THR A 77 0.41 -2.65 -13.87
CA THR A 77 0.74 -1.38 -14.53
C THR A 77 2.06 -1.43 -15.29
N GLY A 78 2.80 -2.55 -15.20
CA GLY A 78 4.17 -2.65 -15.73
C GLY A 78 5.23 -2.10 -14.80
N GLU A 79 4.83 -1.53 -13.66
CA GLU A 79 5.71 -1.02 -12.61
C GLU A 79 5.57 -1.88 -11.37
N ASP A 80 6.36 -1.59 -10.31
CA ASP A 80 6.15 -2.27 -9.04
C ASP A 80 4.81 -1.85 -8.45
N VAL A 81 4.03 -2.84 -8.02
CA VAL A 81 2.71 -2.63 -7.43
C VAL A 81 2.62 -3.37 -6.11
N LEU A 82 2.07 -2.71 -5.10
CA LEU A 82 1.71 -3.37 -3.86
C LEU A 82 0.23 -3.19 -3.63
N GLU A 83 -0.39 -4.24 -3.05
CA GLU A 83 -1.77 -4.16 -2.59
C GLU A 83 -1.78 -4.40 -1.09
N ILE A 84 -2.31 -3.44 -0.35
CA ILE A 84 -2.39 -3.52 1.10
C ILE A 84 -3.83 -3.85 1.46
N ALA A 85 -4.05 -5.05 2.00
CA ALA A 85 -5.37 -5.47 2.47
C ALA A 85 -5.48 -5.10 3.94
N CYS A 86 -6.38 -4.20 4.25
CA CYS A 86 -6.62 -3.69 5.61
C CYS A 86 -8.08 -3.86 6.00
N HIS A 87 -8.41 -3.58 7.26
CA HIS A 87 -9.81 -3.57 7.67
C HIS A 87 -10.53 -2.42 6.97
N GLY A 88 -11.79 -2.66 6.61
CA GLY A 88 -12.53 -1.79 5.71
C GLY A 88 -13.21 -0.61 6.37
N SER A 89 -12.75 -0.14 7.54
CA SER A 89 -13.31 1.08 8.12
C SER A 89 -12.86 2.29 7.33
N LEU A 90 -13.73 3.28 7.23
CA LEU A 90 -13.38 4.51 6.51
C LEU A 90 -12.21 5.22 7.18
N TYR A 91 -12.15 5.18 8.50
CA TYR A 91 -11.04 5.80 9.23
C TYR A 91 -9.69 5.19 8.83
N ILE A 92 -9.62 3.86 8.78
CA ILE A 92 -8.37 3.17 8.42
C ILE A 92 -8.00 3.47 6.97
N GLN A 93 -8.96 3.42 6.06
CA GLN A 93 -8.70 3.69 4.65
C GLN A 93 -8.18 5.12 4.44
N GLN A 94 -8.83 6.11 5.03
CA GLN A 94 -8.44 7.51 4.87
C GLN A 94 -7.09 7.79 5.53
N THR A 95 -6.87 7.22 6.70
CA THR A 95 -5.60 7.41 7.41
C THR A 95 -4.44 6.78 6.64
N LEU A 96 -4.64 5.57 6.09
CA LEU A 96 -3.61 4.92 5.28
C LEU A 96 -3.27 5.75 4.04
N LEU A 97 -4.28 6.25 3.34
CA LEU A 97 -4.03 7.12 2.18
C LEU A 97 -3.21 8.35 2.59
N GLN A 98 -3.55 8.97 3.72
CA GLN A 98 -2.81 10.14 4.17
C GLN A 98 -1.36 9.79 4.51
N TRP A 99 -1.13 8.66 5.17
CA TRP A 99 0.24 8.22 5.48
C TRP A 99 1.05 7.97 4.20
N LEU A 100 0.41 7.39 3.18
CA LEU A 100 1.09 7.14 1.90
C LEU A 100 1.42 8.45 1.20
N VAL A 101 0.51 9.42 1.22
CA VAL A 101 0.76 10.74 0.62
C VAL A 101 1.90 11.44 1.36
N ASP A 102 1.89 11.39 2.69
CA ASP A 102 2.95 12.00 3.50
C ASP A 102 4.31 11.34 3.24
N ALA A 103 4.31 10.06 2.84
CA ALA A 103 5.54 9.32 2.56
C ALA A 103 6.00 9.46 1.11
N GLY A 104 5.27 10.18 0.27
CA GLY A 104 5.70 10.49 -1.09
C GLY A 104 4.77 10.06 -2.21
N CYS A 105 3.67 9.37 -1.92
CA CYS A 105 2.71 9.00 -2.95
C CYS A 105 1.85 10.19 -3.36
N GLN A 106 1.31 10.11 -4.57
CA GLN A 106 0.24 10.99 -5.02
C GLN A 106 -1.05 10.19 -5.12
N LEU A 107 -2.16 10.81 -4.78
CA LEU A 107 -3.45 10.17 -5.00
C LEU A 107 -3.67 9.99 -6.49
N ALA A 108 -4.08 8.80 -6.90
CA ALA A 108 -4.31 8.49 -8.31
C ALA A 108 -5.50 9.28 -8.84
N LYS A 109 -5.38 9.71 -10.08
CA LYS A 109 -6.50 10.29 -10.82
C LYS A 109 -7.38 9.18 -11.36
N ALA A 110 -8.62 9.51 -11.71
CA ALA A 110 -9.54 8.55 -12.29
C ALA A 110 -8.89 7.87 -13.50
N GLY A 111 -8.88 6.54 -13.50
CA GLY A 111 -8.32 5.74 -14.59
C GLY A 111 -6.82 5.61 -14.62
N GLU A 112 -6.11 6.17 -13.66
CA GLU A 112 -4.64 6.20 -13.68
C GLU A 112 -4.02 4.80 -13.51
N PHE A 113 -4.76 3.86 -12.91
CA PHE A 113 -4.32 2.47 -12.76
C PHE A 113 -4.68 1.58 -13.96
N THR A 114 -5.38 2.09 -14.93
CA THR A 114 -5.83 1.31 -16.08
C THR A 114 -5.02 1.61 -17.34
#